data_900e10b7748d6feb38d12497d3d5d099
#
_entry.id   900e10b7748d6feb38d12497d3d5d099
#
_cell.length_a   1.000
_cell.length_b   1.000
_cell.length_c   1.000
_cell.angle_alpha   90.00
_cell.angle_beta   90.00
_cell.angle_gamma   90.00
#
_symmetry.space_group_name_H-M   'P 1'
#
loop_
_entity.id
_entity.type
_entity.pdbx_description
1 polymer ?
#
loop_
_entity_poly.entity_id
_entity_poly.type
_entity_poly.pdbx_seq_one_letter_code
_entity_poly.pdbx_strand_id
1 'polypeptide(L)'
;MSLAEEIACHVSNVRKLLSDCSQKFNANFDAEIVRVLELADIRAYGHVIDSFYLFEDTELAKEHIRANPMGRDFGLVYLKFYGVMNACYLQQQAAIVCSESLKLEFDLSALFSARIVQFRNDFAAHSPNRGRGAGLHSFILDKFGLAEGRVSGYSSNSPDGFVSRHAKITDLVSEWDTVLEPVLRAISNAIQARIVSADGDEI
;
A
#
# COMPACT_ATOMS: atom_id res chain seq x y z
N MET A 1 -7.92 -14.22 -13.24
CA MET A 1 -7.66 -13.75 -11.87
C MET A 1 -7.76 -12.24 -11.89
N SER A 2 -8.42 -11.60 -10.94
CA SER A 2 -8.43 -10.14 -10.82
C SER A 2 -7.10 -9.64 -10.23
N LEU A 3 -6.76 -8.36 -10.42
CA LEU A 3 -5.54 -7.77 -9.83
C LEU A 3 -5.52 -7.91 -8.29
N ALA A 4 -6.67 -7.81 -7.62
CA ALA A 4 -6.77 -8.04 -6.18
C ALA A 4 -6.39 -9.48 -5.80
N GLU A 5 -6.86 -10.47 -6.56
CA GLU A 5 -6.49 -11.88 -6.35
C GLU A 5 -5.00 -12.12 -6.63
N GLU A 6 -4.42 -11.44 -7.63
CA GLU A 6 -2.98 -11.50 -7.92
C GLU A 6 -2.15 -10.90 -6.78
N ILE A 7 -2.53 -9.74 -6.26
CA ILE A 7 -1.91 -9.11 -5.09
C ILE A 7 -1.96 -10.06 -3.89
N ALA A 8 -3.13 -10.60 -3.55
CA ALA A 8 -3.29 -11.55 -2.46
C ALA A 8 -2.43 -12.82 -2.65
N CYS A 9 -2.33 -13.31 -3.89
CA CYS A 9 -1.50 -14.46 -4.24
C CYS A 9 -0.01 -14.17 -4.00
N HIS A 10 0.51 -13.02 -4.44
CA HIS A 10 1.90 -12.64 -4.20
C HIS A 10 2.20 -12.55 -2.69
N VAL A 11 1.32 -11.91 -1.92
CA VAL A 11 1.48 -11.77 -0.47
C VAL A 11 1.49 -13.15 0.22
N SER A 12 0.52 -14.00 -0.09
CA SER A 12 0.41 -15.34 0.49
C SER A 12 1.62 -16.23 0.15
N ASN A 13 2.07 -16.20 -1.11
CA ASN A 13 3.22 -16.99 -1.55
C ASN A 13 4.50 -16.58 -0.82
N VAL A 14 4.78 -15.28 -0.70
CA VAL A 14 5.97 -14.82 0.02
C VAL A 14 5.90 -15.18 1.50
N ARG A 15 4.75 -14.99 2.15
CA ARG A 15 4.59 -15.37 3.56
C ARG A 15 4.81 -16.85 3.78
N LYS A 16 4.33 -17.70 2.87
CA LYS A 16 4.58 -19.15 2.91
C LYS A 16 6.09 -19.43 2.75
N LEU A 17 6.75 -18.87 1.76
CA LEU A 17 8.19 -19.05 1.55
C LEU A 17 9.01 -18.65 2.78
N LEU A 18 8.72 -17.51 3.39
CA LEU A 18 9.40 -17.05 4.60
C LEU A 18 9.12 -17.96 5.80
N SER A 19 7.91 -18.49 5.92
CA SER A 19 7.57 -19.50 6.94
C SER A 19 8.33 -20.80 6.73
N ASP A 20 8.42 -21.29 5.50
CA ASP A 20 9.17 -22.51 5.15
C ASP A 20 10.68 -22.33 5.47
N CYS A 21 11.25 -21.16 5.18
CA CYS A 21 12.63 -20.80 5.59
C CYS A 21 12.79 -20.83 7.10
N SER A 22 11.83 -20.32 7.87
CA SER A 22 11.88 -20.34 9.33
C SER A 22 11.93 -21.75 9.88
N GLN A 23 11.18 -22.68 9.30
CA GLN A 23 11.20 -24.09 9.69
C GLN A 23 12.51 -24.77 9.28
N LYS A 24 13.03 -24.50 8.07
CA LYS A 24 14.28 -25.08 7.53
C LYS A 24 15.49 -24.65 8.33
N PHE A 25 15.64 -23.36 8.63
CA PHE A 25 16.83 -22.80 9.29
C PHE A 25 16.84 -22.97 10.80
N ASN A 26 15.66 -23.13 11.42
CA ASN A 26 15.51 -23.44 12.85
C ASN A 26 16.40 -22.55 13.75
N ALA A 27 17.36 -23.14 14.49
CA ALA A 27 18.23 -22.43 15.44
C ALA A 27 19.16 -21.40 14.79
N ASN A 28 19.45 -21.51 13.49
CA ASN A 28 20.31 -20.61 12.74
C ASN A 28 19.51 -19.59 11.90
N PHE A 29 18.21 -19.46 12.14
CA PHE A 29 17.30 -18.68 11.29
C PHE A 29 17.81 -17.26 11.03
N ASP A 30 18.17 -16.51 12.05
CA ASP A 30 18.58 -15.10 11.91
C ASP A 30 19.75 -14.90 10.96
N ALA A 31 20.78 -15.75 11.08
CA ALA A 31 21.94 -15.67 10.23
C ALA A 31 21.65 -16.11 8.79
N GLU A 32 20.91 -17.22 8.65
CA GLU A 32 20.61 -17.78 7.34
C GLU A 32 19.62 -16.92 6.54
N ILE A 33 18.57 -16.39 7.16
CA ILE A 33 17.60 -15.54 6.43
C ILE A 33 18.25 -14.23 5.97
N VAL A 34 19.14 -13.65 6.78
CA VAL A 34 19.91 -12.46 6.40
C VAL A 34 20.81 -12.76 5.19
N ARG A 35 21.51 -13.90 5.22
CA ARG A 35 22.36 -14.35 4.13
C ARG A 35 21.56 -14.61 2.84
N VAL A 36 20.50 -15.41 2.94
CA VAL A 36 19.69 -15.86 1.81
C VAL A 36 18.98 -14.69 1.12
N LEU A 37 18.43 -13.76 1.90
CA LEU A 37 17.75 -12.58 1.35
C LEU A 37 18.72 -11.39 1.11
N GLU A 38 20.02 -11.55 1.30
CA GLU A 38 21.04 -10.52 1.13
C GLU A 38 20.74 -9.22 1.91
N LEU A 39 20.19 -9.37 3.11
CA LEU A 39 19.79 -8.26 3.96
C LEU A 39 20.99 -7.62 4.66
N ALA A 40 20.81 -6.40 5.15
CA ALA A 40 21.84 -5.74 5.94
C ALA A 40 21.99 -6.38 7.32
N ASP A 41 20.90 -6.74 7.95
CA ASP A 41 20.80 -7.35 9.28
C ASP A 41 19.42 -7.98 9.50
N ILE A 42 19.18 -8.54 10.69
CA ILE A 42 17.90 -9.16 11.05
C ILE A 42 16.75 -8.13 11.20
N ARG A 43 17.06 -6.85 11.41
CA ARG A 43 16.03 -5.80 11.45
C ARG A 43 15.45 -5.55 10.06
N ALA A 44 16.29 -5.62 9.03
CA ALA A 44 15.84 -5.55 7.65
C ALA A 44 14.86 -6.70 7.32
N TYR A 45 15.07 -7.90 7.88
CA TYR A 45 14.08 -8.98 7.79
C TYR A 45 12.76 -8.61 8.49
N GLY A 46 12.82 -8.00 9.67
CA GLY A 46 11.63 -7.47 10.35
C GLY A 46 10.85 -6.52 9.44
N HIS A 47 11.52 -5.59 8.77
CA HIS A 47 10.88 -4.68 7.82
C HIS A 47 10.21 -5.40 6.64
N VAL A 48 10.83 -6.47 6.12
CA VAL A 48 10.24 -7.28 5.05
C VAL A 48 8.97 -7.96 5.53
N ILE A 49 9.04 -8.68 6.66
CA ILE A 49 7.88 -9.44 7.17
C ILE A 49 6.72 -8.52 7.57
N ASP A 50 7.02 -7.40 8.23
CA ASP A 50 6.01 -6.40 8.63
C ASP A 50 5.33 -5.78 7.40
N SER A 51 6.08 -5.55 6.31
CA SER A 51 5.52 -5.08 5.05
C SER A 51 4.49 -6.06 4.47
N PHE A 52 4.75 -7.36 4.53
CA PHE A 52 3.82 -8.37 4.05
C PHE A 52 2.58 -8.53 4.95
N TYR A 53 2.71 -8.33 6.27
CA TYR A 53 1.55 -8.22 7.16
C TYR A 53 0.70 -6.99 6.81
N LEU A 54 1.33 -5.83 6.57
CA LEU A 54 0.62 -4.61 6.17
C LEU A 54 -0.11 -4.78 4.83
N PHE A 55 0.48 -5.45 3.84
CA PHE A 55 -0.20 -5.75 2.58
C PHE A 55 -1.45 -6.61 2.81
N GLU A 56 -1.35 -7.66 3.63
CA GLU A 56 -2.48 -8.56 3.92
C GLU A 56 -3.60 -7.82 4.65
N ASP A 57 -3.29 -7.13 5.74
CA ASP A 57 -4.28 -6.42 6.58
C ASP A 57 -4.99 -5.30 5.80
N THR A 58 -4.24 -4.55 5.00
CA THR A 58 -4.79 -3.42 4.24
C THR A 58 -5.59 -3.87 3.01
N GLU A 59 -5.32 -5.06 2.46
CA GLU A 59 -6.15 -5.62 1.40
C GLU A 59 -7.57 -5.90 1.88
N LEU A 60 -7.76 -6.34 3.13
CA LEU A 60 -9.09 -6.53 3.73
C LEU A 60 -9.93 -5.25 3.72
N ALA A 61 -9.31 -4.08 3.94
CA ALA A 61 -10.02 -2.79 3.87
C ALA A 61 -10.47 -2.47 2.45
N LYS A 62 -9.66 -2.76 1.43
CA LYS A 62 -9.99 -2.58 0.01
C LYS A 62 -11.09 -3.54 -0.43
N GLU A 63 -11.01 -4.81 -0.03
CA GLU A 63 -12.05 -5.82 -0.29
C GLU A 63 -13.39 -5.40 0.29
N HIS A 64 -13.39 -4.88 1.53
CA HIS A 64 -14.61 -4.39 2.14
C HIS A 64 -15.26 -3.27 1.32
N ILE A 65 -14.47 -2.33 0.80
CA ILE A 65 -14.97 -1.22 -0.04
C ILE A 65 -15.49 -1.71 -1.39
N ARG A 66 -14.85 -2.73 -1.99
CA ARG A 66 -15.33 -3.33 -3.26
C ARG A 66 -16.65 -4.07 -3.09
N ALA A 67 -16.80 -4.77 -1.97
CA ALA A 67 -17.94 -5.65 -1.71
C ALA A 67 -19.15 -4.94 -1.09
N ASN A 68 -18.98 -3.77 -0.48
CA ASN A 68 -20.02 -3.14 0.32
C ASN A 68 -20.23 -1.67 -0.07
N PRO A 69 -21.50 -1.20 -0.17
CA PRO A 69 -21.78 0.21 -0.37
C PRO A 69 -21.28 1.05 0.81
N MET A 70 -21.01 2.32 0.59
CA MET A 70 -20.57 3.24 1.66
C MET A 70 -21.61 3.35 2.76
N GLY A 71 -22.90 3.41 2.42
CA GLY A 71 -24.01 3.47 3.37
C GLY A 71 -24.52 4.87 3.61
N ARG A 72 -25.42 5.03 4.60
CA ARG A 72 -26.08 6.31 4.90
C ARG A 72 -25.70 6.89 6.28
N ASP A 73 -25.02 6.13 7.11
CA ASP A 73 -24.42 6.61 8.36
C ASP A 73 -23.14 7.37 8.03
N PHE A 74 -23.17 8.68 8.13
CA PHE A 74 -22.02 9.53 7.78
C PHE A 74 -20.79 9.24 8.63
N GLY A 75 -20.94 8.86 9.91
CA GLY A 75 -19.80 8.46 10.74
C GLY A 75 -19.08 7.25 10.17
N LEU A 76 -19.85 6.22 9.82
CA LEU A 76 -19.31 5.02 9.19
C LEU A 76 -18.77 5.30 7.77
N VAL A 77 -19.43 6.18 7.01
CA VAL A 77 -18.96 6.60 5.66
C VAL A 77 -17.58 7.24 5.75
N TYR A 78 -17.36 8.17 6.70
CA TYR A 78 -16.04 8.78 6.91
C TYR A 78 -15.01 7.78 7.38
N LEU A 79 -15.37 6.86 8.30
CA LEU A 79 -14.47 5.81 8.75
C LEU A 79 -14.01 4.90 7.60
N LYS A 80 -14.94 4.46 6.75
CA LYS A 80 -14.63 3.67 5.56
C LYS A 80 -13.72 4.43 4.59
N PHE A 81 -14.04 5.70 4.32
CA PHE A 81 -13.25 6.55 3.44
C PHE A 81 -11.82 6.72 3.96
N TYR A 82 -11.65 7.17 5.19
CA TYR A 82 -10.32 7.34 5.78
C TYR A 82 -9.57 6.01 5.89
N GLY A 83 -10.28 4.93 6.19
CA GLY A 83 -9.71 3.59 6.26
C GLY A 83 -9.09 3.15 4.93
N VAL A 84 -9.83 3.21 3.82
CA VAL A 84 -9.32 2.79 2.51
C VAL A 84 -8.22 3.71 1.98
N MET A 85 -8.33 5.02 2.18
CA MET A 85 -7.28 5.98 1.79
C MET A 85 -5.96 5.70 2.53
N ASN A 86 -6.04 5.42 3.84
CA ASN A 86 -4.86 5.06 4.62
C ASN A 86 -4.37 3.66 4.29
N ALA A 87 -5.22 2.69 4.00
CA ALA A 87 -4.81 1.36 3.59
C ALA A 87 -3.91 1.41 2.35
N CYS A 88 -4.29 2.12 1.30
CA CYS A 88 -3.46 2.29 0.11
C CYS A 88 -2.15 3.05 0.40
N TYR A 89 -2.17 4.03 1.29
CA TYR A 89 -0.96 4.73 1.72
C TYR A 89 -0.02 3.81 2.52
N LEU A 90 -0.54 2.97 3.39
CA LEU A 90 0.25 1.99 4.14
C LEU A 90 0.88 0.96 3.19
N GLN A 91 0.16 0.52 2.16
CA GLN A 91 0.72 -0.34 1.09
C GLN A 91 1.86 0.36 0.33
N GLN A 92 1.72 1.67 0.06
CA GLN A 92 2.81 2.45 -0.52
C GLN A 92 4.06 2.41 0.37
N GLN A 93 3.91 2.70 1.67
CA GLN A 93 5.03 2.71 2.60
C GLN A 93 5.65 1.31 2.76
N ALA A 94 4.82 0.27 2.82
CA ALA A 94 5.28 -1.12 2.88
C ALA A 94 6.10 -1.50 1.64
N ALA A 95 5.67 -1.10 0.44
CA ALA A 95 6.40 -1.35 -0.80
C ALA A 95 7.77 -0.67 -0.82
N ILE A 96 7.84 0.58 -0.35
CA ILE A 96 9.10 1.34 -0.25
C ILE A 96 10.05 0.66 0.73
N VAL A 97 9.60 0.44 1.97
CA VAL A 97 10.43 -0.13 3.04
C VAL A 97 10.92 -1.53 2.69
N CYS A 98 10.04 -2.36 2.11
CA CYS A 98 10.40 -3.71 1.66
C CYS A 98 11.45 -3.68 0.54
N SER A 99 11.27 -2.80 -0.46
CA SER A 99 12.22 -2.65 -1.57
C SER A 99 13.59 -2.17 -1.10
N GLU A 100 13.63 -1.17 -0.22
CA GLU A 100 14.87 -0.65 0.39
C GLU A 100 15.57 -1.73 1.20
N SER A 101 14.83 -2.49 2.03
CA SER A 101 15.38 -3.57 2.86
C SER A 101 15.98 -4.69 2.00
N LEU A 102 15.36 -5.00 0.88
CA LEU A 102 15.84 -5.98 -0.11
C LEU A 102 16.86 -5.40 -1.10
N LYS A 103 17.19 -4.13 -1.02
CA LYS A 103 18.09 -3.41 -1.96
C LYS A 103 17.67 -3.59 -3.42
N LEU A 104 16.36 -3.49 -3.69
CA LEU A 104 15.83 -3.61 -5.04
C LEU A 104 15.81 -2.24 -5.72
N GLU A 105 16.41 -2.17 -6.90
CA GLU A 105 16.46 -0.96 -7.71
C GLU A 105 15.39 -1.02 -8.79
N PHE A 106 14.21 -0.47 -8.52
CA PHE A 106 13.18 -0.26 -9.53
C PHE A 106 12.40 1.04 -9.28
N ASP A 107 11.78 1.54 -10.32
CA ASP A 107 11.06 2.81 -10.28
C ASP A 107 9.74 2.68 -9.48
N LEU A 108 9.68 3.38 -8.36
CA LEU A 108 8.49 3.50 -7.50
C LEU A 108 7.67 4.78 -7.79
N SER A 109 8.03 5.58 -8.80
CA SER A 109 7.40 6.88 -9.07
C SER A 109 5.90 6.79 -9.29
N ALA A 110 5.44 5.68 -9.89
CA ALA A 110 4.02 5.40 -10.09
C ALA A 110 3.24 5.30 -8.78
N LEU A 111 3.83 4.72 -7.72
CA LEU A 111 3.21 4.67 -6.39
C LEU A 111 3.02 6.07 -5.80
N PHE A 112 3.98 6.98 -5.99
CA PHE A 112 3.91 8.34 -5.46
C PHE A 112 2.92 9.21 -6.23
N SER A 113 2.78 9.01 -7.54
CA SER A 113 1.91 9.78 -8.42
C SER A 113 0.48 9.22 -8.51
N ALA A 114 0.19 8.08 -7.89
CA ALA A 114 -1.13 7.46 -7.93
C ALA A 114 -2.23 8.40 -7.41
N ARG A 115 -3.36 8.44 -8.12
CA ARG A 115 -4.48 9.35 -7.81
C ARG A 115 -4.99 9.15 -6.38
N ILE A 116 -5.09 7.92 -5.89
CA ILE A 116 -5.56 7.66 -4.52
C ILE A 116 -4.67 8.30 -3.47
N VAL A 117 -3.34 8.35 -3.70
CA VAL A 117 -2.39 9.03 -2.80
C VAL A 117 -2.62 10.53 -2.83
N GLN A 118 -2.91 11.11 -4.00
CA GLN A 118 -3.27 12.52 -4.12
C GLN A 118 -4.58 12.83 -3.40
N PHE A 119 -5.62 12.00 -3.61
CA PHE A 119 -6.90 12.14 -2.92
C PHE A 119 -6.77 11.97 -1.40
N ARG A 120 -5.98 11.00 -0.95
CA ARG A 120 -5.64 10.85 0.48
C ARG A 120 -5.00 12.12 1.03
N ASN A 121 -4.05 12.67 0.32
CA ASN A 121 -3.36 13.89 0.72
C ASN A 121 -4.29 15.10 0.70
N ASP A 122 -5.22 15.19 -0.24
CA ASP A 122 -6.17 16.29 -0.34
C ASP A 122 -7.26 16.23 0.73
N PHE A 123 -7.78 15.05 1.04
CA PHE A 123 -9.00 14.89 1.83
C PHE A 123 -8.84 14.13 3.13
N ALA A 124 -7.95 13.14 3.21
CA ALA A 124 -7.86 12.24 4.36
C ALA A 124 -6.69 12.56 5.30
N ALA A 125 -5.67 13.24 4.81
CA ALA A 125 -4.54 13.70 5.62
C ALA A 125 -4.71 15.14 6.09
N HIS A 126 -5.93 15.56 6.33
CA HIS A 126 -6.29 16.93 6.64
C HIS A 126 -5.38 17.62 7.65
N SER A 127 -4.65 18.60 7.16
CA SER A 127 -4.27 19.73 7.97
C SER A 127 -4.92 20.97 7.35
N PRO A 128 -5.60 21.82 8.10
CA PRO A 128 -6.02 23.12 7.61
C PRO A 128 -4.83 23.96 7.13
N ASN A 129 -3.62 23.48 7.40
CA ASN A 129 -2.35 24.07 7.01
C ASN A 129 -1.60 23.13 6.05
N ARG A 130 -2.15 22.88 4.88
CA ARG A 130 -1.53 21.98 3.90
C ARG A 130 -0.31 22.57 3.19
N GLY A 131 -0.20 23.85 3.07
CA GLY A 131 0.98 24.51 2.49
C GLY A 131 1.99 24.83 3.59
N ARG A 132 3.09 24.12 3.70
CA ARG A 132 4.22 24.56 4.52
C ARG A 132 4.73 25.91 3.97
N GLY A 133 4.31 27.03 4.58
CA GLY A 133 4.70 28.37 4.16
C GLY A 133 3.56 29.21 3.59
N ALA A 134 3.64 29.72 2.39
CA ALA A 134 2.84 30.83 1.87
C ALA A 134 1.39 30.50 1.43
N GLY A 135 0.91 29.25 1.50
CA GLY A 135 -0.42 28.88 1.00
C GLY A 135 -1.16 27.93 1.92
N LEU A 136 -1.82 28.48 2.97
CA LEU A 136 -2.76 27.70 3.76
C LEU A 136 -4.00 27.40 2.91
N HIS A 137 -4.25 26.12 2.62
CA HIS A 137 -5.47 25.72 1.93
C HIS A 137 -5.99 24.38 2.48
N SER A 138 -7.28 24.18 2.36
CA SER A 138 -7.95 22.96 2.77
C SER A 138 -9.00 22.57 1.74
N PHE A 139 -9.25 21.30 1.59
CA PHE A 139 -10.35 20.79 0.78
C PHE A 139 -11.58 20.54 1.65
N ILE A 140 -12.74 20.96 1.18
CA ILE A 140 -14.04 20.65 1.77
C ILE A 140 -14.60 19.43 1.08
N LEU A 141 -14.83 18.38 1.86
CA LEU A 141 -15.30 17.08 1.36
C LEU A 141 -16.84 17.03 1.33
N ASP A 142 -17.40 16.58 0.22
CA ASP A 142 -18.82 16.34 0.05
C ASP A 142 -19.24 15.03 0.72
N LYS A 143 -19.90 15.12 1.88
CA LYS A 143 -20.40 13.95 2.63
C LYS A 143 -21.49 13.16 1.90
N PHE A 144 -22.31 13.81 1.08
CA PHE A 144 -23.39 13.14 0.34
C PHE A 144 -22.82 12.32 -0.82
N GLY A 145 -21.86 12.90 -1.55
CA GLY A 145 -21.12 12.17 -2.57
C GLY A 145 -20.41 10.95 -1.98
N LEU A 146 -19.79 11.08 -0.81
CA LEU A 146 -19.16 9.93 -0.13
C LEU A 146 -20.15 8.81 0.19
N ALA A 147 -21.34 9.13 0.66
CA ALA A 147 -22.39 8.13 0.94
C ALA A 147 -22.79 7.34 -0.32
N GLU A 148 -22.64 7.95 -1.50
CA GLU A 148 -22.88 7.33 -2.81
C GLU A 148 -21.61 6.68 -3.42
N GLY A 149 -20.51 6.61 -2.67
CA GLY A 149 -19.24 6.02 -3.14
C GLY A 149 -18.42 6.94 -4.03
N ARG A 150 -18.73 8.23 -4.07
CA ARG A 150 -17.96 9.24 -4.79
C ARG A 150 -17.22 10.15 -3.80
N VAL A 151 -15.93 10.24 -3.94
CA VAL A 151 -15.16 11.28 -3.27
C VAL A 151 -15.21 12.53 -4.16
N SER A 152 -15.74 13.61 -3.62
CA SER A 152 -15.70 14.92 -4.26
C SER A 152 -15.51 16.02 -3.22
N GLY A 153 -14.88 17.09 -3.66
CA GLY A 153 -14.66 18.25 -2.82
C GLY A 153 -13.93 19.35 -3.55
N TYR A 154 -13.78 20.49 -2.88
CA TYR A 154 -13.16 21.65 -3.46
C TYR A 154 -12.33 22.42 -2.44
N SER A 155 -11.38 23.21 -2.94
CA SER A 155 -10.66 24.24 -2.20
C SER A 155 -10.85 25.57 -2.90
N SER A 156 -11.26 26.59 -2.16
CA SER A 156 -11.42 27.97 -2.67
C SER A 156 -10.21 28.86 -2.35
N ASN A 157 -9.35 28.39 -1.47
CA ASN A 157 -8.15 29.11 -0.98
C ASN A 157 -6.84 28.42 -1.39
N SER A 158 -6.88 27.61 -2.44
CA SER A 158 -5.68 27.04 -3.05
C SER A 158 -4.84 28.14 -3.70
N PRO A 159 -3.49 28.03 -3.70
CA PRO A 159 -2.63 28.91 -4.49
C PRO A 159 -2.99 28.95 -5.99
N ASP A 160 -3.55 27.85 -6.50
CA ASP A 160 -4.02 27.72 -7.89
C ASP A 160 -5.45 28.24 -8.11
N GLY A 161 -6.03 28.93 -7.13
CA GLY A 161 -7.41 29.42 -7.14
C GLY A 161 -8.43 28.33 -6.74
N PHE A 162 -9.60 28.35 -7.39
CA PHE A 162 -10.62 27.34 -7.13
C PHE A 162 -10.24 26.00 -7.76
N VAL A 163 -10.07 24.98 -6.93
CA VAL A 163 -9.73 23.61 -7.36
C VAL A 163 -10.81 22.65 -6.89
N SER A 164 -11.30 21.83 -7.81
CA SER A 164 -12.21 20.73 -7.47
C SER A 164 -11.58 19.37 -7.79
N ARG A 165 -11.96 18.35 -7.03
CA ARG A 165 -11.57 16.94 -7.24
C ARG A 165 -12.81 16.06 -7.15
N HIS A 166 -12.88 15.06 -8.00
CA HIS A 166 -13.92 14.03 -7.93
C HIS A 166 -13.45 12.70 -8.51
N ALA A 167 -13.86 11.62 -7.89
CA ALA A 167 -13.64 10.25 -8.37
C ALA A 167 -14.63 9.28 -7.69
N LYS A 168 -14.85 8.10 -8.28
CA LYS A 168 -15.42 6.98 -7.53
C LYS A 168 -14.33 6.33 -6.68
N ILE A 169 -14.67 5.95 -5.46
CA ILE A 169 -13.73 5.32 -4.53
C ILE A 169 -13.24 3.97 -5.08
N THR A 170 -14.15 3.19 -5.65
CA THR A 170 -13.82 1.91 -6.27
C THR A 170 -12.86 2.05 -7.46
N ASP A 171 -13.01 3.09 -8.26
CA ASP A 171 -12.12 3.36 -9.40
C ASP A 171 -10.71 3.71 -8.90
N LEU A 172 -10.61 4.55 -7.86
CA LEU A 172 -9.33 4.87 -7.23
C LEU A 172 -8.62 3.64 -6.66
N VAL A 173 -9.38 2.73 -6.04
CA VAL A 173 -8.84 1.46 -5.51
C VAL A 173 -8.38 0.55 -6.65
N SER A 174 -9.14 0.45 -7.75
CA SER A 174 -8.75 -0.37 -8.91
C SER A 174 -7.52 0.20 -9.64
N GLU A 175 -7.44 1.52 -9.79
CA GLU A 175 -6.26 2.19 -10.33
C GLU A 175 -5.03 1.96 -9.44
N TRP A 176 -5.20 1.97 -8.12
CA TRP A 176 -4.15 1.66 -7.17
C TRP A 176 -3.62 0.23 -7.35
N ASP A 177 -4.51 -0.74 -7.50
CA ASP A 177 -4.11 -2.14 -7.72
C ASP A 177 -3.28 -2.30 -8.99
N THR A 178 -3.62 -1.56 -10.05
CA THR A 178 -2.85 -1.56 -11.30
C THR A 178 -1.42 -1.06 -11.11
N VAL A 179 -1.20 -0.16 -10.17
CA VAL A 179 0.12 0.41 -9.86
C VAL A 179 0.88 -0.47 -8.86
N LEU A 180 0.19 -1.04 -7.88
CA LEU A 180 0.79 -1.83 -6.80
C LEU A 180 1.22 -3.23 -7.24
N GLU A 181 0.40 -3.91 -8.05
CA GLU A 181 0.63 -5.32 -8.43
C GLU A 181 2.00 -5.54 -9.08
N PRO A 182 2.45 -4.76 -10.08
CA PRO A 182 3.76 -4.95 -10.70
C PRO A 182 4.92 -4.83 -9.70
N VAL A 183 4.79 -3.95 -8.71
CA VAL A 183 5.78 -3.76 -7.65
C VAL A 183 5.83 -4.98 -6.74
N LEU A 184 4.66 -5.46 -6.27
CA LEU A 184 4.58 -6.65 -5.44
C LEU A 184 5.08 -7.90 -6.16
N ARG A 185 4.77 -8.04 -7.43
CA ARG A 185 5.29 -9.13 -8.27
C ARG A 185 6.81 -9.09 -8.35
N ALA A 186 7.40 -7.91 -8.57
CA ALA A 186 8.85 -7.76 -8.62
C ALA A 186 9.51 -8.11 -7.28
N ILE A 187 8.95 -7.65 -6.16
CA ILE A 187 9.42 -8.00 -4.79
C ILE A 187 9.31 -9.51 -4.56
N SER A 188 8.15 -10.10 -4.86
CA SER A 188 7.90 -11.54 -4.71
C SER A 188 8.90 -12.39 -5.50
N ASN A 189 9.12 -12.03 -6.77
CA ASN A 189 10.06 -12.73 -7.64
C ASN A 189 11.50 -12.62 -7.12
N ALA A 190 11.91 -11.46 -6.61
CA ALA A 190 13.24 -11.27 -6.04
C ALA A 190 13.47 -12.13 -4.79
N ILE A 191 12.50 -12.18 -3.88
CA ILE A 191 12.54 -13.05 -2.69
C ILE A 191 12.63 -14.52 -3.11
N GLN A 192 11.75 -14.96 -4.01
CA GLN A 192 11.73 -16.33 -4.49
C GLN A 192 13.06 -16.73 -5.17
N ALA A 193 13.61 -15.87 -6.04
CA ALA A 193 14.86 -16.13 -6.73
C ALA A 193 16.04 -16.31 -5.75
N ARG A 194 16.14 -15.47 -4.72
CA ARG A 194 17.18 -15.56 -3.68
C ARG A 194 17.09 -16.85 -2.87
N ILE A 195 15.86 -17.25 -2.49
CA ILE A 195 15.64 -18.50 -1.74
C ILE A 195 16.02 -19.71 -2.60
N VAL A 196 15.55 -19.76 -3.86
CA VAL A 196 15.85 -20.87 -4.78
C VAL A 196 17.35 -20.98 -5.08
N SER A 197 18.04 -19.84 -5.29
CA SER A 197 19.49 -19.84 -5.53
C SER A 197 20.26 -20.39 -4.33
N ALA A 198 19.86 -20.04 -3.11
CA ALA A 198 20.52 -20.53 -1.90
C ALA A 198 20.32 -22.06 -1.71
N ASP A 199 19.20 -22.62 -2.14
CA ASP A 199 18.94 -24.06 -2.08
C ASP A 199 19.80 -24.86 -3.10
N GLY A 200 20.17 -24.22 -4.22
CA GLY A 200 21.02 -24.84 -5.26
C GLY A 200 22.51 -24.90 -4.92
N ASP A 201 22.97 -24.02 -4.03
CA ASP A 201 24.39 -23.97 -3.63
C ASP A 201 24.75 -25.01 -2.52
N GLU A 202 23.75 -25.75 -1.99
CA GLU A 202 23.95 -26.81 -0.99
C GLU A 202 24.19 -28.21 -1.59
N ILE A 203 24.31 -28.34 -2.93
CA ILE A 203 24.59 -29.60 -3.66
C ILE A 203 26.04 -29.60 -4.16
#